data_895b798195b963b6c6cf2a288753bb22
#
_entry.id   895b798195b963b6c6cf2a288753bb22
#
_cell.length_a   1.000
_cell.length_b   1.000
_cell.length_c   1.000
_cell.angle_alpha   90.00
_cell.angle_beta   90.00
_cell.angle_gamma   90.00
#
_symmetry.space_group_name_H-M   'P 1'
#
loop_
_entity.id
_entity.type
_entity.pdbx_description
1 polymer ?
#
loop_
_entity_poly.entity_id
_entity_poly.type
_entity_poly.pdbx_seq_one_letter_code
_entity_poly.pdbx_strand_id
1 'polypeptide(L)'
;MDIYKMREMKNAIRRIESTSKVTGTAQYLDDLEMQGMAYGGIIRSPYPHAKVLSIDFSEVKKMPGVLGTLTPDDVPQVHFNVTGSLKNPSLIEDQSILTWHPLHEGDRICAVVAEDKETLHR
;
A
#
# COMPACT_ATOMS: atom_id res chain seq x y z
N MET A 1 29.85 -18.74 24.90
CA MET A 1 29.56 -17.34 24.52
C MET A 1 29.93 -16.48 25.72
N ASP A 2 31.00 -15.68 25.58
CA ASP A 2 31.71 -15.06 26.70
C ASP A 2 30.93 -13.85 27.22
N ILE A 3 30.47 -13.89 28.46
CA ILE A 3 29.69 -12.84 29.13
C ILE A 3 30.49 -11.53 29.23
N TYR A 4 31.82 -11.60 29.13
CA TYR A 4 32.68 -10.41 29.15
C TYR A 4 32.62 -9.58 27.85
N LYS A 5 32.30 -10.17 26.69
CA LYS A 5 32.07 -9.45 25.46
C LYS A 5 30.79 -8.58 25.46
N MET A 6 29.82 -8.90 26.32
CA MET A 6 28.65 -8.04 26.49
C MET A 6 28.94 -6.73 27.23
N ARG A 7 30.04 -6.63 27.96
CA ARG A 7 30.41 -5.41 28.67
C ARG A 7 31.02 -4.34 27.79
N GLU A 8 31.55 -4.72 26.63
CA GLU A 8 32.08 -3.77 25.61
C GLU A 8 31.00 -3.12 24.75
N MET A 9 29.77 -3.59 24.81
CA MET A 9 28.63 -2.94 24.16
C MET A 9 28.17 -1.64 24.85
N LYS A 10 28.89 -1.15 25.85
CA LYS A 10 28.64 0.16 26.47
C LYS A 10 28.82 1.36 25.49
N ASN A 11 29.45 1.14 24.36
CA ASN A 11 29.55 2.08 23.26
C ASN A 11 28.64 1.68 22.09
N ALA A 12 27.50 1.06 22.39
CA ALA A 12 26.51 0.78 21.34
C ALA A 12 26.22 2.07 20.56
N ILE A 13 26.48 2.02 19.28
CA ILE A 13 26.16 3.13 18.36
C ILE A 13 24.70 3.48 18.57
N ARG A 14 24.46 4.69 19.03
CA ARG A 14 23.11 5.17 19.30
C ARG A 14 22.33 5.14 18.00
N ARG A 15 21.17 4.46 17.99
CA ARG A 15 20.29 4.44 16.82
C ARG A 15 19.92 5.88 16.46
N ILE A 16 20.18 6.29 15.23
CA ILE A 16 19.99 7.67 14.75
C ILE A 16 18.56 8.15 15.00
N GLU A 17 17.58 7.28 14.75
CA GLU A 17 16.15 7.59 14.87
C GLU A 17 15.61 7.55 16.30
N SER A 18 16.41 7.09 17.31
CA SER A 18 15.86 6.82 18.64
C SER A 18 15.30 8.07 19.31
N THR A 19 15.99 9.20 19.15
CA THR A 19 15.57 10.47 19.75
C THR A 19 14.24 10.96 19.17
N SER A 20 14.10 10.99 17.85
CA SER A 20 12.87 11.45 17.20
C SER A 20 11.68 10.55 17.51
N LYS A 21 11.88 9.23 17.64
CA LYS A 21 10.81 8.30 18.03
C LYS A 21 10.36 8.49 19.47
N VAL A 22 11.30 8.68 20.40
CA VAL A 22 10.97 8.87 21.84
C VAL A 22 10.33 10.23 22.10
N THR A 23 10.73 11.27 21.36
CA THR A 23 10.16 12.61 21.49
C THR A 23 8.88 12.82 20.70
N GLY A 24 8.43 11.83 19.90
CA GLY A 24 7.25 11.96 19.05
C GLY A 24 7.43 12.86 17.84
N THR A 25 8.67 13.22 17.49
CA THR A 25 8.97 14.08 16.32
C THR A 25 9.35 13.28 15.08
N ALA A 26 9.34 11.94 15.15
CA ALA A 26 9.55 11.09 13.99
C ALA A 26 8.39 11.24 13.02
N GLN A 27 8.69 11.52 11.76
CA GLN A 27 7.72 11.57 10.69
C GLN A 27 7.69 10.23 9.94
N TYR A 28 6.50 9.70 9.75
CA TYR A 28 6.22 8.52 8.95
C TYR A 28 5.55 8.93 7.64
N LEU A 29 5.39 7.99 6.72
CA LEU A 29 4.80 8.26 5.41
C LEU A 29 3.40 8.88 5.51
N ASP A 30 2.59 8.40 6.46
CA ASP A 30 1.22 8.88 6.69
C ASP A 30 1.15 10.28 7.32
N ASP A 31 2.26 10.78 7.87
CA ASP A 31 2.37 12.12 8.46
C ASP A 31 2.82 13.17 7.42
N LEU A 32 3.14 12.74 6.19
CA LEU A 32 3.60 13.64 5.15
C LEU A 32 2.43 14.36 4.50
N GLU A 33 2.42 15.67 4.59
CA GLU A 33 1.46 16.54 3.91
C GLU A 33 2.22 17.47 2.96
N MET A 34 1.76 17.51 1.71
CA MET A 34 2.32 18.38 0.68
C MET A 34 1.21 19.19 0.03
N GLN A 35 1.52 20.43 -0.35
CA GLN A 35 0.56 21.28 -1.07
C GLN A 35 0.18 20.62 -2.40
N GLY A 36 -1.14 20.47 -2.64
CA GLY A 36 -1.65 19.82 -3.84
C GLY A 36 -1.58 18.29 -3.83
N MET A 37 -1.32 17.67 -2.67
CA MET A 37 -1.35 16.23 -2.53
C MET A 37 -2.77 15.69 -2.74
N ALA A 38 -2.89 14.64 -3.54
CA ALA A 38 -4.13 13.89 -3.69
C ALA A 38 -4.11 12.61 -2.85
N TYR A 39 -5.28 12.12 -2.52
CA TYR A 39 -5.46 10.90 -1.71
C TYR A 39 -5.98 9.76 -2.56
N GLY A 40 -5.32 8.61 -2.50
CA GLY A 40 -5.69 7.40 -3.23
C GLY A 40 -6.27 6.34 -2.32
N GLY A 41 -7.40 5.75 -2.72
CA GLY A 41 -8.03 4.61 -2.07
C GLY A 41 -8.10 3.41 -3.00
N ILE A 42 -7.92 2.22 -2.44
CA ILE A 42 -8.01 0.95 -3.18
C ILE A 42 -9.24 0.19 -2.71
N ILE A 43 -10.10 -0.15 -3.66
CA ILE A 43 -11.24 -1.04 -3.43
C ILE A 43 -10.75 -2.47 -3.56
N ARG A 44 -11.02 -3.25 -2.51
CA ARG A 44 -10.52 -4.62 -2.37
C ARG A 44 -11.66 -5.63 -2.48
N SER A 45 -11.33 -6.84 -2.89
CA SER A 45 -12.27 -7.94 -2.94
C SER A 45 -12.71 -8.37 -1.54
N PRO A 46 -14.02 -8.44 -1.27
CA PRO A 46 -14.54 -9.05 -0.05
C PRO A 46 -14.65 -10.59 -0.16
N TYR A 47 -14.32 -11.15 -1.32
CA TYR A 47 -14.46 -12.58 -1.58
C TYR A 47 -13.12 -13.20 -1.98
N PRO A 48 -12.81 -14.42 -1.50
CA PRO A 48 -11.73 -15.20 -2.04
C PRO A 48 -12.14 -15.80 -3.40
N HIS A 49 -11.24 -15.82 -4.36
CA HIS A 49 -11.38 -16.46 -5.66
C HIS A 49 -12.68 -16.08 -6.39
N ALA A 50 -12.75 -14.84 -6.82
CA ALA A 50 -13.90 -14.25 -7.49
C ALA A 50 -13.56 -13.78 -8.91
N LYS A 51 -14.59 -13.42 -9.67
CA LYS A 51 -14.48 -12.72 -10.95
C LYS A 51 -15.30 -11.44 -10.88
N VAL A 52 -14.65 -10.31 -11.07
CA VAL A 52 -15.30 -9.01 -11.22
C VAL A 52 -15.88 -8.95 -12.63
N LEU A 53 -17.17 -8.77 -12.77
CA LEU A 53 -17.85 -8.74 -14.07
C LEU A 53 -17.86 -7.34 -14.69
N SER A 54 -18.01 -6.31 -13.86
CA SER A 54 -17.99 -4.92 -14.27
C SER A 54 -17.68 -4.01 -13.09
N ILE A 55 -17.14 -2.83 -13.36
CA ILE A 55 -16.93 -1.75 -12.41
C ILE A 55 -17.61 -0.51 -12.99
N ASP A 56 -18.58 0.06 -12.25
CA ASP A 56 -19.27 1.27 -12.65
C ASP A 56 -18.82 2.45 -11.76
N PHE A 57 -18.17 3.42 -12.38
CA PHE A 57 -17.74 4.67 -11.74
C PHE A 57 -18.62 5.87 -12.10
N SER A 58 -19.77 5.68 -12.72
CA SER A 58 -20.61 6.76 -13.23
C SER A 58 -21.00 7.77 -12.14
N GLU A 59 -21.33 7.30 -10.96
CA GLU A 59 -21.66 8.16 -9.81
C GLU A 59 -20.42 8.76 -9.15
N VAL A 60 -19.37 7.96 -8.97
CA VAL A 60 -18.10 8.41 -8.38
C VAL A 60 -17.48 9.55 -9.18
N LYS A 61 -17.49 9.45 -10.52
CA LYS A 61 -16.96 10.49 -11.41
C LYS A 61 -17.74 11.81 -11.38
N LYS A 62 -18.99 11.81 -10.88
CA LYS A 62 -19.80 13.03 -10.70
C LYS A 62 -19.55 13.68 -9.34
N MET A 63 -18.94 13.00 -8.40
CA MET A 63 -18.70 13.52 -7.06
C MET A 63 -17.67 14.65 -7.11
N PRO A 64 -17.98 15.82 -6.53
CA PRO A 64 -17.01 16.90 -6.38
C PRO A 64 -15.79 16.43 -5.57
N GLY A 65 -14.60 16.81 -6.01
CA GLY A 65 -13.35 16.43 -5.37
C GLY A 65 -12.76 15.07 -5.79
N VAL A 66 -13.47 14.28 -6.60
CA VAL A 66 -12.89 13.08 -7.22
C VAL A 66 -12.04 13.48 -8.43
N LEU A 67 -10.76 13.12 -8.40
CA LEU A 67 -9.79 13.46 -9.43
C LEU A 67 -9.66 12.38 -10.50
N GLY A 68 -9.88 11.12 -10.14
CA GLY A 68 -9.74 10.03 -11.09
C GLY A 68 -10.06 8.65 -10.52
N THR A 69 -10.18 7.69 -11.43
CA THR A 69 -10.45 6.29 -11.12
C THR A 69 -9.55 5.41 -11.98
N LEU A 70 -9.13 4.27 -11.45
CA LEU A 70 -8.32 3.27 -12.16
C LEU A 70 -8.99 1.91 -12.08
N THR A 71 -9.05 1.23 -13.22
CA THR A 71 -9.46 -0.16 -13.38
C THR A 71 -8.24 -1.06 -13.62
N PRO A 72 -8.40 -2.38 -13.63
CA PRO A 72 -7.32 -3.27 -14.05
C PRO A 72 -6.82 -3.00 -15.49
N ASP A 73 -7.66 -2.46 -16.37
CA ASP A 73 -7.28 -2.17 -17.76
C ASP A 73 -6.37 -0.92 -17.88
N ASP A 74 -6.36 -0.07 -16.85
CA ASP A 74 -5.55 1.15 -16.81
C ASP A 74 -4.11 0.90 -16.28
N VAL A 75 -3.80 -0.32 -15.85
CA VAL A 75 -2.50 -0.67 -15.25
C VAL A 75 -1.82 -1.82 -15.99
N PRO A 76 -0.48 -1.91 -15.92
CA PRO A 76 0.23 -3.05 -16.50
C PRO A 76 -0.24 -4.38 -15.92
N GLN A 77 -0.57 -5.33 -16.81
CA GLN A 77 -1.01 -6.68 -16.43
C GLN A 77 0.21 -7.57 -16.19
N VAL A 78 0.91 -7.32 -15.09
CA VAL A 78 2.07 -8.08 -14.64
C VAL A 78 1.75 -8.80 -13.34
N HIS A 79 2.24 -10.03 -13.23
CA HIS A 79 2.21 -10.78 -11.98
C HIS A 79 3.53 -10.63 -11.26
N PHE A 80 3.48 -10.54 -9.95
CA PHE A 80 4.66 -10.40 -9.11
C PHE A 80 4.43 -11.04 -7.73
N ASN A 81 5.52 -11.17 -6.98
CA ASN A 81 5.47 -11.53 -5.58
C ASN A 81 6.15 -10.42 -4.77
N VAL A 82 5.55 -9.97 -3.67
CA VAL A 82 6.08 -8.89 -2.81
C VAL A 82 7.44 -9.25 -2.21
N THR A 83 7.70 -10.53 -2.00
CA THR A 83 8.99 -11.04 -1.50
C THR A 83 10.02 -11.24 -2.61
N GLY A 84 9.68 -10.84 -3.83
CA GLY A 84 10.32 -11.17 -5.10
C GLY A 84 11.70 -10.61 -5.40
N SER A 85 12.43 -10.07 -4.43
CA SER A 85 13.87 -9.82 -4.61
C SER A 85 14.70 -11.09 -4.52
N LEU A 86 14.12 -12.19 -4.13
CA LEU A 86 14.75 -13.51 -4.10
C LEU A 86 14.25 -14.31 -5.28
N LYS A 87 15.12 -14.61 -6.24
CA LYS A 87 14.87 -15.58 -7.32
C LYS A 87 14.71 -16.98 -6.71
N ASN A 88 13.62 -17.17 -5.98
CA ASN A 88 13.27 -18.45 -5.38
C ASN A 88 12.18 -19.08 -6.25
N PRO A 89 12.45 -20.20 -6.92
CA PRO A 89 11.49 -20.87 -7.79
C PRO A 89 10.26 -21.41 -7.04
N SER A 90 10.28 -21.41 -5.71
CA SER A 90 9.14 -21.81 -4.89
C SER A 90 8.17 -20.65 -4.58
N LEU A 91 8.49 -19.42 -4.98
CA LEU A 91 7.61 -18.28 -4.82
C LEU A 91 6.70 -18.15 -6.05
N ILE A 92 5.40 -18.22 -5.80
CA ILE A 92 4.39 -18.04 -6.85
C ILE A 92 4.20 -16.54 -7.07
N GLU A 93 4.24 -16.09 -8.32
CA GLU A 93 3.90 -14.73 -8.72
C GLU A 93 2.38 -14.66 -8.97
N ASP A 94 1.61 -14.52 -7.90
CA ASP A 94 0.15 -14.53 -7.91
C ASP A 94 -0.49 -13.16 -7.63
N GLN A 95 0.34 -12.14 -7.42
CA GLN A 95 -0.12 -10.79 -7.14
C GLN A 95 -0.15 -9.93 -8.39
N SER A 96 -1.18 -9.10 -8.49
CA SER A 96 -1.36 -8.10 -9.55
C SER A 96 -1.45 -6.70 -8.97
N ILE A 97 -1.21 -5.67 -9.77
CA ILE A 97 -1.40 -4.27 -9.36
C ILE A 97 -2.89 -4.04 -9.06
N LEU A 98 -3.74 -4.27 -10.05
CA LEU A 98 -5.19 -4.38 -9.95
C LEU A 98 -5.64 -5.62 -10.75
N THR A 99 -6.75 -6.27 -10.39
CA THR A 99 -7.17 -7.50 -11.04
C THR A 99 -8.68 -7.61 -11.24
N TRP A 100 -9.08 -8.19 -12.39
CA TRP A 100 -10.44 -8.66 -12.64
C TRP A 100 -10.74 -10.01 -11.99
N HIS A 101 -9.70 -10.73 -11.55
CA HIS A 101 -9.80 -12.09 -11.00
C HIS A 101 -9.09 -12.15 -9.65
N PRO A 102 -9.69 -11.60 -8.58
CA PRO A 102 -9.12 -11.72 -7.25
C PRO A 102 -9.03 -13.18 -6.83
N LEU A 103 -7.86 -13.58 -6.36
CA LEU A 103 -7.55 -14.92 -5.87
C LEU A 103 -7.70 -15.02 -4.35
N HIS A 104 -7.60 -13.87 -3.66
CA HIS A 104 -7.65 -13.77 -2.22
C HIS A 104 -8.61 -12.67 -1.77
N GLU A 105 -9.19 -12.84 -0.59
CA GLU A 105 -9.85 -11.73 0.10
C GLU A 105 -8.84 -10.60 0.34
N GLY A 106 -9.22 -9.37 0.00
CA GLY A 106 -8.33 -8.22 0.10
C GLY A 106 -7.53 -7.90 -1.17
N ASP A 107 -7.63 -8.71 -2.23
CA ASP A 107 -7.03 -8.39 -3.52
C ASP A 107 -7.57 -7.07 -4.09
N ARG A 108 -6.71 -6.36 -4.80
CA ARG A 108 -6.95 -5.01 -5.30
C ARG A 108 -7.74 -5.06 -6.59
N ILE A 109 -8.97 -4.53 -6.57
CA ILE A 109 -9.88 -4.52 -7.74
C ILE A 109 -9.71 -3.22 -8.53
N CYS A 110 -9.88 -2.08 -7.88
CA CYS A 110 -9.81 -0.77 -8.53
C CYS A 110 -9.34 0.29 -7.54
N ALA A 111 -9.03 1.49 -8.05
CA ALA A 111 -8.61 2.60 -7.22
C ALA A 111 -9.39 3.88 -7.56
N VAL A 112 -9.52 4.75 -6.57
CA VAL A 112 -10.11 6.08 -6.67
C VAL A 112 -9.12 7.08 -6.12
N VAL A 113 -9.04 8.25 -6.73
CA VAL A 113 -8.21 9.37 -6.30
C VAL A 113 -9.08 10.58 -6.04
N ALA A 114 -8.92 11.21 -4.89
CA ALA A 114 -9.67 12.39 -4.47
C ALA A 114 -8.75 13.50 -3.96
N GLU A 115 -9.27 14.73 -3.89
CA GLU A 115 -8.56 15.91 -3.39
C GLU A 115 -8.30 15.83 -1.89
N ASP A 116 -9.18 15.15 -1.15
CA ASP A 116 -9.10 15.04 0.31
C ASP A 116 -9.58 13.66 0.81
N LYS A 117 -9.22 13.35 2.06
CA LYS A 117 -9.57 12.08 2.71
C LYS A 117 -11.08 11.91 2.92
N GLU A 118 -11.83 13.01 3.15
CA GLU A 118 -13.26 12.94 3.40
C GLU A 118 -14.01 12.53 2.12
N THR A 119 -13.66 13.14 1.00
CA THR A 119 -14.21 12.77 -0.32
C THR A 119 -13.88 11.33 -0.68
N LEU A 120 -12.68 10.87 -0.36
CA LEU A 120 -12.26 9.50 -0.63
C LEU A 120 -13.07 8.45 0.17
N HIS A 121 -13.54 8.80 1.37
CA HIS A 121 -14.29 7.90 2.25
C HIS A 121 -15.82 7.92 2.04
N ARG A 122 -16.34 8.78 1.18
CA ARG A 122 -17.75 8.80 0.76
C ARG A 122 -18.07 7.71 -0.23
#